data_fba8ef1fe2d780ea7b87d5c777425015
#
_entry.id   fba8ef1fe2d780ea7b87d5c777425015
#
_cell.length_a   1.000
_cell.length_b   1.000
_cell.length_c   1.000
_cell.angle_alpha   90.00
_cell.angle_beta   90.00
_cell.angle_gamma   90.00
#
_symmetry.space_group_name_H-M   'P 1'
#
loop_
_entity.id
_entity.type
_entity.pdbx_description
1 polymer ?
#
loop_
_entity_poly.entity_id
_entity_poly.type
_entity_poly.pdbx_seq_one_letter_code
_entity_poly.pdbx_strand_id
1 'polypeptide(L)'
;NAWGATLKSSASNQRFATRENISKEEKIQIAHNALEFIKPGISITMNDGTTNYYFAKLLLNLKINLTIITSGINTAIMLSENKNFLCYLVGGQVKNSVLATSGSHAENMIENYNPDIAFISADGFTTKQGLTFAFEGEANIAKKMIKRSKKSIALITEEKLNTIDNICSVSCKEVDILITSSKKNHLLKPFK
;
A
#
# COMPACT_ATOMS: atom_id res chain seq x y z
N ASN A 1 14.76 41.50 -7.19
CA ASN A 1 14.87 40.18 -6.57
C ASN A 1 13.74 39.30 -7.08
N ALA A 2 13.96 38.68 -8.24
CA ALA A 2 12.92 38.03 -9.03
C ALA A 2 12.94 36.50 -8.88
N TRP A 3 12.91 35.96 -7.67
CA TRP A 3 12.74 34.52 -7.46
C TRP A 3 11.94 34.23 -6.19
N GLY A 4 10.89 35.01 -5.97
CA GLY A 4 9.84 34.68 -5.02
C GLY A 4 8.88 33.66 -5.62
N ALA A 5 9.36 32.49 -6.00
CA ALA A 5 8.48 31.37 -6.27
C ALA A 5 7.98 30.86 -4.93
N THR A 6 6.79 31.28 -4.53
CA THR A 6 6.00 30.54 -3.56
C THR A 6 5.76 29.18 -4.20
N LEU A 7 6.41 28.13 -3.69
CA LEU A 7 6.10 26.76 -4.04
C LEU A 7 4.63 26.52 -3.64
N LYS A 8 3.71 26.73 -4.56
CA LYS A 8 2.39 26.14 -4.45
C LYS A 8 2.66 24.64 -4.35
N SER A 9 2.18 24.01 -3.27
CA SER A 9 2.26 22.56 -3.14
C SER A 9 1.83 21.97 -4.48
N SER A 10 2.65 21.09 -5.06
CA SER A 10 2.33 20.51 -6.35
C SER A 10 0.94 19.86 -6.27
N ALA A 11 0.19 19.82 -7.37
CA ALA A 11 -1.12 19.17 -7.40
C ALA A 11 -1.09 17.72 -6.88
N SER A 12 0.07 17.06 -6.97
CA SER A 12 0.36 15.74 -6.41
C SER A 12 0.34 15.70 -4.88
N ASN A 13 0.98 16.67 -4.23
CA ASN A 13 0.97 16.78 -2.76
C ASN A 13 -0.42 17.12 -2.23
N GLN A 14 -1.18 17.94 -2.96
CA GLN A 14 -2.57 18.24 -2.62
C GLN A 14 -3.46 16.99 -2.72
N ARG A 15 -3.29 16.16 -3.75
CA ARG A 15 -4.07 14.91 -3.89
C ARG A 15 -3.75 13.90 -2.80
N PHE A 16 -2.49 13.70 -2.45
CA PHE A 16 -2.12 12.83 -1.33
C PHE A 16 -2.68 13.37 -0.01
N ALA A 17 -2.47 14.65 0.31
CA ALA A 17 -2.95 15.28 1.53
C ALA A 17 -4.48 15.26 1.63
N THR A 18 -5.20 15.44 0.52
CA THR A 18 -6.66 15.33 0.47
C THR A 18 -7.09 13.90 0.76
N ARG A 19 -6.52 12.92 0.07
CA ARG A 19 -6.82 11.49 0.28
C ARG A 19 -6.45 11.00 1.67
N GLU A 20 -5.38 11.53 2.27
CA GLU A 20 -4.96 11.18 3.63
C GLU A 20 -6.08 11.46 4.65
N ASN A 21 -6.76 12.58 4.52
CA ASN A 21 -7.80 13.01 5.46
C ASN A 21 -9.17 12.36 5.25
N ILE A 22 -9.45 11.82 4.06
CA ILE A 22 -10.70 11.09 3.80
C ILE A 22 -10.69 9.79 4.60
N SER A 23 -11.77 9.51 5.33
CA SER A 23 -11.93 8.27 6.12
C SER A 23 -10.74 7.97 7.05
N LYS A 24 -10.18 9.00 7.67
CA LYS A 24 -8.94 8.92 8.46
C LYS A 24 -9.03 7.92 9.61
N GLU A 25 -10.08 7.99 10.42
CA GLU A 25 -10.30 7.12 11.58
C GLU A 25 -10.39 5.66 11.13
N GLU A 26 -11.07 5.43 10.03
CA GLU A 26 -11.21 4.10 9.44
C GLU A 26 -9.85 3.53 8.98
N LYS A 27 -9.03 4.33 8.30
CA LYS A 27 -7.68 3.91 7.90
C LYS A 27 -6.79 3.59 9.09
N ILE A 28 -6.90 4.36 10.17
CA ILE A 28 -6.19 4.09 11.42
C ILE A 28 -6.66 2.76 12.02
N GLN A 29 -7.95 2.49 12.03
CA GLN A 29 -8.49 1.22 12.54
C GLN A 29 -8.04 0.02 11.69
N ILE A 30 -8.08 0.13 10.36
CA ILE A 30 -7.56 -0.88 9.45
C ILE A 30 -6.07 -1.12 9.72
N ALA A 31 -5.30 -0.05 9.87
CA ALA A 31 -3.87 -0.11 10.17
C ALA A 31 -3.60 -0.82 11.51
N HIS A 32 -4.38 -0.56 12.56
CA HIS A 32 -4.29 -1.29 13.83
C HIS A 32 -4.57 -2.78 13.67
N ASN A 33 -5.61 -3.14 12.91
CA ASN A 33 -5.92 -4.54 12.65
C ASN A 33 -4.81 -5.26 11.86
N ALA A 34 -4.11 -4.54 10.98
CA ALA A 34 -2.99 -5.08 10.22
C ALA A 34 -1.74 -5.39 11.08
N LEU A 35 -1.59 -4.73 12.25
CA LEU A 35 -0.45 -4.98 13.14
C LEU A 35 -0.41 -6.40 13.69
N GLU A 36 -1.54 -7.13 13.78
CA GLU A 36 -1.60 -8.50 14.27
C GLU A 36 -0.75 -9.48 13.43
N PHE A 37 -0.48 -9.13 12.17
CA PHE A 37 0.32 -9.93 11.25
C PHE A 37 1.82 -9.62 11.32
N ILE A 38 2.22 -8.61 12.06
CA ILE A 38 3.62 -8.19 12.16
C ILE A 38 4.34 -8.96 13.26
N LYS A 39 5.48 -9.53 12.89
CA LYS A 39 6.37 -10.26 13.80
C LYS A 39 7.81 -9.77 13.62
N PRO A 40 8.66 -9.86 14.67
CA PRO A 40 10.07 -9.52 14.52
C PRO A 40 10.76 -10.29 13.40
N GLY A 41 11.54 -9.60 12.59
CA GLY A 41 12.41 -10.21 11.57
C GLY A 41 11.72 -10.57 10.25
N ILE A 42 10.40 -10.37 10.10
CA ILE A 42 9.72 -10.64 8.84
C ILE A 42 10.04 -9.57 7.78
N SER A 43 9.84 -9.96 6.54
CA SER A 43 9.87 -9.06 5.38
C SER A 43 8.45 -8.78 4.89
N ILE A 44 8.15 -7.51 4.66
CA ILE A 44 6.85 -7.07 4.13
C ILE A 44 7.03 -6.23 2.88
N THR A 45 6.03 -6.25 2.01
CA THR A 45 5.91 -5.28 0.94
C THR A 45 4.58 -4.54 1.06
N MET A 46 4.59 -3.26 0.70
CA MET A 46 3.39 -2.42 0.69
C MET A 46 3.42 -1.48 -0.51
N ASN A 47 2.30 -1.42 -1.23
CA ASN A 47 2.16 -0.43 -2.28
C ASN A 47 1.90 0.96 -1.68
N ASP A 48 1.85 1.96 -2.54
CA ASP A 48 1.42 3.31 -2.18
C ASP A 48 -0.05 3.32 -1.70
N GLY A 49 -0.45 4.43 -1.20
CA GLY A 49 -1.81 4.63 -0.72
C GLY A 49 -1.87 5.07 0.73
N THR A 50 -2.89 5.90 1.03
CA THR A 50 -3.00 6.53 2.36
C THR A 50 -3.32 5.55 3.48
N THR A 51 -3.95 4.41 3.19
CA THR A 51 -4.18 3.36 4.19
C THR A 51 -2.86 2.69 4.60
N ASN A 52 -2.02 2.33 3.62
CA ASN A 52 -0.68 1.82 3.88
C ASN A 52 0.21 2.86 4.58
N TYR A 53 0.05 4.14 4.27
CA TYR A 53 0.76 5.21 4.95
C TYR A 53 0.41 5.28 6.45
N TYR A 54 -0.88 5.13 6.83
CA TYR A 54 -1.28 5.04 8.24
C TYR A 54 -0.74 3.76 8.90
N PHE A 55 -0.72 2.66 8.19
CA PHE A 55 -0.11 1.43 8.68
C PHE A 55 1.40 1.62 8.95
N ALA A 56 2.11 2.25 8.02
CA ALA A 56 3.52 2.59 8.19
C ALA A 56 3.75 3.52 9.40
N LYS A 57 2.87 4.50 9.66
CA LYS A 57 2.94 5.33 10.88
C LYS A 57 2.89 4.51 12.17
N LEU A 58 2.07 3.46 12.20
CA LEU A 58 1.99 2.59 13.37
C LEU A 58 3.22 1.69 13.50
N LEU A 59 3.77 1.20 12.39
CA LEU A 59 4.99 0.40 12.40
C LEU A 59 6.17 1.15 13.06
N LEU A 60 6.27 2.47 12.88
CA LEU A 60 7.35 3.28 13.47
C LEU A 60 7.46 3.15 14.99
N ASN A 61 6.35 2.85 15.68
CA ASN A 61 6.32 2.69 17.13
C ASN A 61 6.83 1.31 17.59
N LEU A 62 7.07 0.39 16.66
CA LEU A 62 7.52 -0.96 17.00
C LEU A 62 9.03 -0.99 17.18
N LYS A 63 9.48 -1.64 18.27
CA LYS A 63 10.92 -1.86 18.57
C LYS A 63 11.36 -3.24 18.09
N ILE A 64 11.13 -3.51 16.80
CA ILE A 64 11.46 -4.80 16.17
C ILE A 64 12.21 -4.55 14.85
N ASN A 65 12.95 -5.54 14.40
CA ASN A 65 13.57 -5.48 13.07
C ASN A 65 12.56 -5.88 12.00
N LEU A 66 12.46 -5.08 10.93
CA LEU A 66 11.64 -5.37 9.77
C LEU A 66 12.42 -5.08 8.48
N THR A 67 12.17 -5.89 7.46
CA THR A 67 12.54 -5.54 6.08
C THR A 67 11.28 -5.10 5.34
N ILE A 68 11.32 -3.90 4.76
CA ILE A 68 10.14 -3.29 4.14
C ILE A 68 10.48 -2.88 2.71
N ILE A 69 9.68 -3.34 1.74
CA ILE A 69 9.78 -2.97 0.34
C ILE A 69 8.52 -2.18 -0.02
N THR A 70 8.67 -0.94 -0.49
CA THR A 70 7.51 -0.09 -0.80
C THR A 70 7.69 0.69 -2.10
N SER A 71 6.60 0.93 -2.80
CA SER A 71 6.53 1.86 -3.94
C SER A 71 6.13 3.29 -3.52
N GLY A 72 5.65 3.48 -2.30
CA GLY A 72 5.23 4.78 -1.77
C GLY A 72 6.41 5.62 -1.31
N ILE A 73 6.64 6.76 -1.95
CA ILE A 73 7.77 7.66 -1.65
C ILE A 73 7.66 8.21 -0.23
N ASN A 74 6.51 8.77 0.15
CA ASN A 74 6.30 9.30 1.50
C ASN A 74 6.42 8.22 2.57
N THR A 75 5.94 7.01 2.27
CA THR A 75 6.05 5.84 3.14
C THR A 75 7.51 5.45 3.35
N ALA A 76 8.31 5.41 2.29
CA ALA A 76 9.72 5.07 2.37
C ALA A 76 10.51 6.10 3.18
N ILE A 77 10.30 7.40 2.93
CA ILE A 77 10.95 8.48 3.67
C ILE A 77 10.65 8.33 5.17
N MET A 78 9.38 8.18 5.52
CA MET A 78 8.96 8.05 6.92
C MET A 78 9.55 6.81 7.59
N LEU A 79 9.50 5.65 6.93
CA LEU A 79 10.00 4.40 7.52
C LEU A 79 11.54 4.37 7.65
N SER A 80 12.27 5.13 6.82
CA SER A 80 13.73 5.23 6.89
C SER A 80 14.25 5.90 8.17
N GLU A 81 13.38 6.58 8.92
CA GLU A 81 13.73 7.19 10.21
C GLU A 81 13.94 6.15 11.34
N ASN A 82 13.35 4.95 11.19
CA ASN A 82 13.51 3.89 12.18
C ASN A 82 14.75 3.03 11.90
N LYS A 83 15.74 3.10 12.78
CA LYS A 83 17.03 2.40 12.65
C LYS A 83 16.93 0.87 12.64
N ASN A 84 15.82 0.31 13.11
CA ASN A 84 15.58 -1.13 13.11
C ASN A 84 14.96 -1.61 11.79
N PHE A 85 14.60 -0.70 10.88
CA PHE A 85 13.98 -1.04 9.62
C PHE A 85 14.99 -1.00 8.48
N LEU A 86 14.99 -2.07 7.69
CA LEU A 86 15.66 -2.08 6.39
C LEU A 86 14.61 -1.74 5.33
N CYS A 87 14.57 -0.47 4.91
CA CYS A 87 13.55 0.02 3.99
C CYS A 87 14.12 0.15 2.56
N TYR A 88 13.45 -0.50 1.61
CA TYR A 88 13.73 -0.40 0.19
C TYR A 88 12.61 0.35 -0.50
N LEU A 89 12.93 1.50 -1.10
CA LEU A 89 12.05 2.16 -2.05
C LEU A 89 12.21 1.48 -3.41
N VAL A 90 11.12 0.97 -3.96
CA VAL A 90 11.11 0.42 -5.32
C VAL A 90 11.39 1.55 -6.30
N GLY A 91 12.47 1.43 -7.07
CA GLY A 91 12.86 2.42 -8.09
C GLY A 91 11.93 2.38 -9.31
N GLY A 92 11.87 3.47 -10.06
CA GLY A 92 11.04 3.53 -11.26
C GLY A 92 10.59 4.94 -11.61
N GLN A 93 9.58 5.03 -12.48
CA GLN A 93 8.96 6.29 -12.85
C GLN A 93 8.14 6.83 -11.68
N VAL A 94 8.38 8.08 -11.30
CA VAL A 94 7.60 8.76 -10.26
C VAL A 94 6.31 9.30 -10.83
N LYS A 95 5.19 8.92 -10.22
CA LYS A 95 3.88 9.47 -10.52
C LYS A 95 3.51 10.55 -9.50
N ASN A 96 3.50 11.79 -9.97
CA ASN A 96 3.30 12.96 -9.10
C ASN A 96 1.95 12.97 -8.34
N SER A 97 0.89 12.43 -8.94
CA SER A 97 -0.46 12.50 -8.34
C SER A 97 -0.63 11.64 -7.08
N VAL A 98 0.19 10.60 -6.90
CA VAL A 98 0.08 9.64 -5.79
C VAL A 98 1.36 9.51 -4.99
N LEU A 99 2.47 10.15 -5.42
CA LEU A 99 3.80 10.06 -4.80
C LEU A 99 4.29 8.60 -4.69
N ALA A 100 4.19 7.90 -5.81
CA ALA A 100 4.60 6.52 -5.93
C ALA A 100 5.50 6.29 -7.15
N THR A 101 6.24 5.20 -7.10
CA THR A 101 7.02 4.68 -8.22
C THR A 101 6.29 3.55 -8.93
N SER A 102 6.45 3.48 -10.25
CA SER A 102 5.84 2.46 -11.10
C SER A 102 6.65 2.22 -12.37
N GLY A 103 6.13 1.38 -13.26
CA GLY A 103 6.73 1.03 -14.54
C GLY A 103 7.67 -0.17 -14.48
N SER A 104 8.21 -0.57 -15.63
CA SER A 104 8.97 -1.81 -15.78
C SER A 104 10.19 -1.94 -14.86
N HIS A 105 10.89 -0.85 -14.59
CA HIS A 105 12.01 -0.87 -13.63
C HIS A 105 11.55 -1.21 -12.22
N ALA A 106 10.43 -0.62 -11.79
CA ALA A 106 9.83 -0.90 -10.49
C ALA A 106 9.35 -2.36 -10.39
N GLU A 107 8.65 -2.83 -11.41
CA GLU A 107 8.16 -4.19 -11.49
C GLU A 107 9.30 -5.22 -11.47
N ASN A 108 10.38 -4.99 -12.22
CA ASN A 108 11.56 -5.85 -12.24
C ASN A 108 12.29 -5.86 -10.88
N MET A 109 12.37 -4.70 -10.21
CA MET A 109 12.99 -4.65 -8.89
C MET A 109 12.23 -5.50 -7.88
N ILE A 110 10.90 -5.49 -7.89
CA ILE A 110 10.07 -6.31 -7.00
C ILE A 110 10.34 -7.80 -7.19
N GLU A 111 10.64 -8.25 -8.40
CA GLU A 111 10.92 -9.66 -8.68
C GLU A 111 12.17 -10.22 -7.97
N ASN A 112 13.06 -9.37 -7.51
CA ASN A 112 14.24 -9.78 -6.75
C ASN A 112 13.95 -10.07 -5.27
N TYR A 113 12.74 -9.82 -4.80
CA TYR A 113 12.35 -10.01 -3.39
C TYR A 113 11.35 -11.15 -3.24
N ASN A 114 11.31 -11.76 -2.06
CA ASN A 114 10.33 -12.77 -1.66
C ASN A 114 9.79 -12.40 -0.26
N PRO A 115 8.96 -11.37 -0.15
CA PRO A 115 8.43 -10.93 1.14
C PRO A 115 7.53 -11.99 1.79
N ASP A 116 7.46 -11.96 3.12
CA ASP A 116 6.55 -12.83 3.84
C ASP A 116 5.10 -12.38 3.65
N ILE A 117 4.85 -11.06 3.64
CA ILE A 117 3.49 -10.51 3.52
C ILE A 117 3.47 -9.31 2.58
N ALA A 118 2.49 -9.28 1.68
CA ALA A 118 2.11 -8.09 0.93
C ALA A 118 0.90 -7.41 1.58
N PHE A 119 1.03 -6.13 1.93
CA PHE A 119 -0.08 -5.27 2.34
C PHE A 119 -0.47 -4.37 1.17
N ILE A 120 -1.65 -4.53 0.64
CA ILE A 120 -2.09 -3.87 -0.59
C ILE A 120 -3.33 -3.02 -0.34
N SER A 121 -3.23 -1.73 -0.66
CA SER A 121 -4.38 -0.83 -0.78
C SER A 121 -4.81 -0.77 -2.26
N ALA A 122 -6.10 -0.60 -2.50
CA ALA A 122 -6.65 -0.45 -3.86
C ALA A 122 -7.65 0.72 -3.92
N ASP A 123 -8.14 1.04 -5.10
CA ASP A 123 -9.17 2.06 -5.32
C ASP A 123 -10.58 1.49 -5.28
N GLY A 124 -10.73 0.20 -5.56
CA GLY A 124 -11.98 -0.53 -5.44
C GLY A 124 -11.77 -2.02 -5.16
N PHE A 125 -12.78 -2.67 -4.58
CA PHE A 125 -12.80 -4.10 -4.33
C PHE A 125 -14.21 -4.68 -4.50
N THR A 126 -14.29 -5.78 -5.24
CA THR A 126 -15.49 -6.64 -5.30
C THR A 126 -15.10 -8.11 -5.24
N THR A 127 -15.99 -8.96 -4.75
CA THR A 127 -15.76 -10.41 -4.74
C THR A 127 -15.65 -11.00 -6.14
N LYS A 128 -16.28 -10.36 -7.14
CA LYS A 128 -16.27 -10.80 -8.53
C LYS A 128 -14.99 -10.42 -9.27
N GLN A 129 -14.49 -9.18 -9.06
CA GLN A 129 -13.37 -8.64 -9.83
C GLN A 129 -12.07 -8.54 -9.00
N GLY A 130 -12.15 -8.68 -7.66
CA GLY A 130 -11.01 -8.51 -6.79
C GLY A 130 -10.62 -7.04 -6.61
N LEU A 131 -9.31 -6.76 -6.56
CA LEU A 131 -8.76 -5.41 -6.40
C LEU A 131 -8.71 -4.68 -7.74
N THR A 132 -9.22 -3.45 -7.74
CA THR A 132 -9.23 -2.56 -8.90
C THR A 132 -8.52 -1.25 -8.60
N PHE A 133 -7.92 -0.65 -9.63
CA PHE A 133 -7.05 0.53 -9.52
C PHE A 133 -7.40 1.56 -10.59
N ALA A 134 -7.18 2.83 -10.28
CA ALA A 134 -7.37 3.91 -11.24
C ALA A 134 -6.30 3.91 -12.36
N PHE A 135 -5.10 3.37 -12.06
CA PHE A 135 -3.94 3.46 -12.94
C PHE A 135 -3.22 2.12 -13.10
N GLU A 136 -2.82 1.81 -14.33
CA GLU A 136 -2.17 0.56 -14.70
C GLU A 136 -0.85 0.33 -13.95
N GLY A 137 -0.03 1.35 -13.79
CA GLY A 137 1.24 1.22 -13.07
C GLY A 137 1.07 0.80 -11.61
N GLU A 138 0.05 1.33 -10.91
CA GLU A 138 -0.27 0.93 -9.54
C GLU A 138 -0.81 -0.51 -9.48
N ALA A 139 -1.67 -0.84 -10.44
CA ALA A 139 -2.23 -2.18 -10.61
C ALA A 139 -1.14 -3.24 -10.83
N ASN A 140 -0.16 -2.96 -11.69
CA ASN A 140 0.96 -3.85 -11.98
C ASN A 140 1.87 -4.03 -10.77
N ILE A 141 2.20 -2.96 -10.05
CA ILE A 141 2.98 -3.00 -8.81
C ILE A 141 2.28 -3.88 -7.76
N ALA A 142 0.99 -3.65 -7.51
CA ALA A 142 0.21 -4.43 -6.55
C ALA A 142 0.19 -5.92 -6.91
N LYS A 143 -0.04 -6.25 -8.18
CA LYS A 143 -0.03 -7.62 -8.69
C LYS A 143 1.34 -8.29 -8.50
N LYS A 144 2.43 -7.59 -8.81
CA LYS A 144 3.79 -8.10 -8.61
C LYS A 144 4.10 -8.34 -7.14
N MET A 145 3.74 -7.41 -6.25
CA MET A 145 3.94 -7.53 -4.82
C MET A 145 3.20 -8.76 -4.25
N ILE A 146 1.93 -8.96 -4.62
CA ILE A 146 1.15 -10.14 -4.22
C ILE A 146 1.79 -11.42 -4.73
N LYS A 147 2.12 -11.48 -6.02
CA LYS A 147 2.70 -12.68 -6.64
C LYS A 147 4.04 -13.10 -6.00
N ARG A 148 4.82 -12.14 -5.51
CA ARG A 148 6.13 -12.41 -4.90
C ARG A 148 6.06 -12.70 -3.41
N SER A 149 4.95 -12.43 -2.75
CA SER A 149 4.80 -12.62 -1.30
C SER A 149 4.19 -13.97 -0.96
N LYS A 150 4.53 -14.51 0.22
CA LYS A 150 3.96 -15.76 0.73
C LYS A 150 2.50 -15.61 1.15
N LYS A 151 2.10 -14.40 1.56
CA LYS A 151 0.74 -14.06 1.97
C LYS A 151 0.38 -12.67 1.46
N SER A 152 -0.89 -12.48 1.10
CA SER A 152 -1.43 -11.21 0.64
C SER A 152 -2.57 -10.72 1.54
N ILE A 153 -2.50 -9.47 1.95
CA ILE A 153 -3.48 -8.81 2.81
C ILE A 153 -3.93 -7.52 2.14
N ALA A 154 -5.21 -7.42 1.84
CA ALA A 154 -5.80 -6.20 1.29
C ALA A 154 -6.33 -5.30 2.42
N LEU A 155 -5.97 -4.01 2.38
CA LEU A 155 -6.38 -2.98 3.34
C LEU A 155 -7.37 -2.05 2.63
N ILE A 156 -8.66 -2.24 2.85
CA ILE A 156 -9.73 -1.61 2.07
C ILE A 156 -10.70 -0.87 2.98
N THR A 157 -10.92 0.42 2.74
CA THR A 157 -11.95 1.23 3.41
C THR A 157 -13.35 0.87 2.89
N GLU A 158 -14.38 1.07 3.71
CA GLU A 158 -15.76 0.69 3.37
C GLU A 158 -16.26 1.37 2.11
N GLU A 159 -15.86 2.63 1.88
CA GLU A 159 -16.21 3.38 0.66
C GLU A 159 -15.72 2.72 -0.64
N LYS A 160 -14.69 1.85 -0.53
CA LYS A 160 -14.10 1.12 -1.67
C LYS A 160 -14.64 -0.31 -1.83
N LEU A 161 -15.41 -0.77 -0.86
CA LEU A 161 -16.11 -2.05 -0.97
C LEU A 161 -17.27 -1.94 -1.95
N ASN A 162 -17.43 -2.97 -2.77
CA ASN A 162 -18.44 -3.03 -3.84
C ASN A 162 -18.30 -1.90 -4.88
N THR A 163 -17.11 -1.32 -5.00
CA THR A 163 -16.78 -0.36 -6.05
C THR A 163 -15.76 -0.96 -7.03
N ILE A 164 -15.78 -0.46 -8.25
CA ILE A 164 -14.90 -0.90 -9.33
C ILE A 164 -14.24 0.34 -9.91
N ASP A 165 -12.91 0.30 -10.02
CA ASP A 165 -12.16 1.31 -10.78
C ASP A 165 -11.68 0.72 -12.12
N ASN A 166 -11.01 1.53 -12.93
CA ASN A 166 -10.72 1.28 -14.34
C ASN A 166 -9.95 -0.02 -14.63
N ILE A 167 -9.02 -0.42 -13.76
CA ILE A 167 -8.09 -1.52 -14.01
C ILE A 167 -8.33 -2.66 -13.02
N CYS A 168 -8.82 -3.80 -13.50
CA CYS A 168 -8.87 -5.04 -12.73
C CYS A 168 -7.49 -5.71 -12.77
N SER A 169 -6.85 -5.91 -11.63
CA SER A 169 -5.47 -6.40 -11.58
C SER A 169 -5.29 -7.69 -10.80
N VAL A 170 -5.93 -7.80 -9.65
CA VAL A 170 -5.74 -8.91 -8.71
C VAL A 170 -7.10 -9.53 -8.42
N SER A 171 -7.26 -10.81 -8.77
CA SER A 171 -8.51 -11.52 -8.48
C SER A 171 -8.71 -11.70 -6.97
N CYS A 172 -9.97 -11.80 -6.54
CA CYS A 172 -10.29 -12.04 -5.14
C CYS A 172 -9.62 -13.31 -4.58
N LYS A 173 -9.38 -14.32 -5.44
CA LYS A 173 -8.72 -15.59 -5.07
C LYS A 173 -7.22 -15.43 -4.76
N GLU A 174 -6.59 -14.36 -5.24
CA GLU A 174 -5.19 -14.05 -4.99
C GLU A 174 -4.98 -13.25 -3.69
N VAL A 175 -6.07 -12.86 -3.02
CA VAL A 175 -6.04 -12.16 -1.74
C VAL A 175 -6.40 -13.13 -0.62
N ASP A 176 -5.47 -13.36 0.31
CA ASP A 176 -5.67 -14.30 1.42
C ASP A 176 -6.56 -13.70 2.51
N ILE A 177 -6.37 -12.40 2.79
CA ILE A 177 -7.07 -11.71 3.87
C ILE A 177 -7.52 -10.33 3.39
N LEU A 178 -8.76 -9.97 3.72
CA LEU A 178 -9.28 -8.62 3.57
C LEU A 178 -9.47 -8.00 4.96
N ILE A 179 -8.83 -6.86 5.21
CA ILE A 179 -9.00 -6.06 6.42
C ILE A 179 -9.80 -4.81 6.08
N THR A 180 -10.90 -4.62 6.79
CA THR A 180 -11.74 -3.42 6.76
C THR A 180 -11.85 -2.83 8.16
N SER A 181 -12.52 -1.70 8.32
CA SER A 181 -12.80 -1.09 9.63
C SER A 181 -13.79 -1.88 10.48
N SER A 182 -14.67 -2.65 9.87
CA SER A 182 -15.58 -3.53 10.62
C SER A 182 -14.79 -4.60 11.37
N LYS A 183 -15.16 -4.89 12.62
CA LYS A 183 -14.47 -5.81 13.56
C LYS A 183 -14.34 -7.27 13.07
N LYS A 184 -14.79 -7.59 11.87
CA LYS A 184 -14.68 -8.92 11.27
C LYS A 184 -13.60 -8.89 10.21
N ASN A 185 -12.40 -9.34 10.56
CA ASN A 185 -11.40 -9.74 9.60
C ASN A 185 -12.01 -10.84 8.72
N HIS A 186 -12.40 -10.50 7.51
CA HIS A 186 -12.91 -11.49 6.57
C HIS A 186 -11.72 -12.23 5.97
N LEU A 187 -11.45 -13.43 6.50
CA LEU A 187 -10.64 -14.40 5.79
C LEU A 187 -11.37 -14.70 4.47
N LEU A 188 -10.85 -14.19 3.37
CA LEU A 188 -11.24 -14.61 2.04
C LEU A 188 -10.59 -15.98 1.81
N LYS A 189 -11.16 -17.03 2.45
CA LYS A 189 -10.80 -18.39 2.05
C LYS A 189 -11.23 -18.56 0.60
N PRO A 190 -10.40 -19.19 -0.24
CA PRO A 190 -10.79 -19.42 -1.61
C PRO A 190 -12.16 -20.12 -1.62
N PHE A 191 -13.10 -19.52 -2.30
CA PHE A 191 -14.32 -20.21 -2.66
C PHE A 191 -13.90 -21.41 -3.53
N LYS A 192 -13.94 -22.59 -2.93
CA LYS A 192 -13.83 -23.84 -3.68
C LYS A 192 -15.11 -24.07 -4.46
#